data_2bdf89aca95a9b6351a8d7b97cfc1dd0
#
_entry.id   2bdf89aca95a9b6351a8d7b97cfc1dd0
#
_cell.length_a   1.000
_cell.length_b   1.000
_cell.length_c   1.000
_cell.angle_alpha   90.00
_cell.angle_beta   90.00
_cell.angle_gamma   90.00
#
_symmetry.space_group_name_H-M   'P 1'
#
loop_
_entity.id
_entity.type
_entity.pdbx_description
1 polymer ?
#
loop_
_entity_poly.entity_id
_entity_poly.type
_entity_poly.pdbx_seq_one_letter_code
_entity_poly.pdbx_strand_id
1 'polypeptide(L)'
;MKKYTTAERLKQIMQERNMKQVDILELVLPVCKKYGLKMNKSDISQYVSGKVEPNQRKLVALSEALNVSETWLMGYEINEKESIGKVEKGKSLAKLIANENMLDAVVKLSKLQSEDKEMVVNLINSLYEKIKK
;
A
#
# COMPACT_ATOMS: atom_id res chain seq x y z
N MET A 1 3.94 -3.62 -20.58
CA MET A 1 2.90 -4.26 -21.39
C MET A 1 1.78 -4.76 -20.49
N LYS A 2 0.55 -4.47 -20.85
CA LYS A 2 -0.60 -4.93 -20.08
C LYS A 2 -0.83 -6.42 -20.33
N LYS A 3 -0.76 -7.22 -19.27
CA LYS A 3 -0.85 -8.66 -19.36
C LYS A 3 -2.06 -9.24 -18.62
N TYR A 4 -2.59 -8.49 -17.68
CA TYR A 4 -3.69 -8.95 -16.82
C TYR A 4 -4.82 -7.92 -16.84
N THR A 5 -5.98 -8.32 -16.32
CA THR A 5 -7.08 -7.39 -16.11
C THR A 5 -7.09 -6.94 -14.64
N THR A 6 -7.77 -5.84 -14.36
CA THR A 6 -7.96 -5.39 -12.99
C THR A 6 -8.68 -6.45 -12.16
N ALA A 7 -9.67 -7.14 -12.78
CA ALA A 7 -10.37 -8.23 -12.10
C ALA A 7 -9.42 -9.34 -11.68
N GLU A 8 -8.50 -9.73 -12.55
CA GLU A 8 -7.51 -10.75 -12.23
C GLU A 8 -6.59 -10.31 -11.11
N ARG A 9 -6.17 -9.05 -11.13
CA ARG A 9 -5.33 -8.50 -10.06
C ARG A 9 -6.04 -8.45 -8.72
N LEU A 10 -7.32 -8.06 -8.73
CA LEU A 10 -8.13 -8.05 -7.50
C LEU A 10 -8.28 -9.46 -6.94
N LYS A 11 -8.56 -10.44 -7.78
CA LYS A 11 -8.65 -11.83 -7.36
C LYS A 11 -7.33 -12.34 -6.79
N GLN A 12 -6.22 -11.93 -7.39
CA GLN A 12 -4.89 -12.29 -6.90
C GLN A 12 -4.66 -11.75 -5.49
N ILE A 13 -5.00 -10.48 -5.25
CA ILE A 13 -4.89 -9.86 -3.92
C ILE A 13 -5.77 -10.60 -2.92
N MET A 14 -7.00 -10.89 -3.28
CA MET A 14 -7.93 -11.60 -2.41
C MET A 14 -7.37 -12.96 -2.00
N GLN A 15 -6.79 -13.67 -2.95
CA GLN A 15 -6.22 -14.98 -2.68
C GLN A 15 -4.96 -14.88 -1.82
N GLU A 16 -4.05 -14.01 -2.16
CA GLU A 16 -2.79 -13.86 -1.45
C GLU A 16 -2.94 -13.36 -0.02
N ARG A 17 -3.91 -12.45 0.19
CA ARG A 17 -4.14 -11.84 1.49
C ARG A 17 -5.30 -12.43 2.25
N ASN A 18 -5.91 -13.48 1.70
CA ASN A 18 -7.08 -14.13 2.29
C ASN A 18 -8.19 -13.11 2.58
N MET A 19 -8.50 -12.28 1.60
CA MET A 19 -9.51 -11.23 1.69
C MET A 19 -10.77 -11.59 0.94
N LYS A 20 -11.89 -11.11 1.44
CA LYS A 20 -13.18 -11.20 0.77
C LYS A 20 -13.52 -9.84 0.16
N GLN A 21 -14.55 -9.79 -0.67
CA GLN A 21 -15.01 -8.54 -1.28
C GLN A 21 -15.40 -7.50 -0.22
N VAL A 22 -15.99 -7.94 0.88
CA VAL A 22 -16.37 -7.03 1.97
C VAL A 22 -15.13 -6.40 2.61
N ASP A 23 -14.04 -7.13 2.69
CA ASP A 23 -12.78 -6.60 3.24
C ASP A 23 -12.22 -5.50 2.36
N ILE A 24 -12.29 -5.69 1.04
CA ILE A 24 -11.87 -4.66 0.08
C ILE A 24 -12.72 -3.41 0.26
N LEU A 25 -14.03 -3.58 0.36
CA LEU A 25 -14.95 -2.45 0.55
C LEU A 25 -14.62 -1.69 1.83
N GLU A 26 -14.40 -2.38 2.93
CA GLU A 26 -14.06 -1.75 4.20
C GLU A 26 -12.78 -0.93 4.11
N LEU A 27 -11.78 -1.41 3.37
CA LEU A 27 -10.53 -0.69 3.20
C LEU A 27 -10.69 0.53 2.29
N VAL A 28 -11.50 0.42 1.25
CA VAL A 28 -11.61 1.49 0.26
C VAL A 28 -12.57 2.62 0.69
N LEU A 29 -13.53 2.34 1.56
CA LEU A 29 -14.51 3.36 1.97
C LEU A 29 -13.89 4.63 2.55
N PRO A 30 -12.90 4.55 3.47
CA PRO A 30 -12.26 5.77 3.97
C PRO A 30 -11.54 6.54 2.87
N VAL A 31 -10.92 5.83 1.94
CA VAL A 31 -10.23 6.45 0.81
C VAL A 31 -11.22 7.14 -0.12
N CYS A 32 -12.35 6.49 -0.38
CA CYS A 32 -13.43 7.09 -1.17
C CYS A 32 -13.95 8.37 -0.53
N LYS A 33 -14.12 8.36 0.78
CA LYS A 33 -14.57 9.55 1.52
C LYS A 33 -13.57 10.69 1.36
N LYS A 34 -12.29 10.39 1.41
CA LYS A 34 -11.22 11.36 1.25
C LYS A 34 -11.27 12.04 -0.11
N TYR A 35 -11.61 11.31 -1.16
CA TYR A 35 -11.63 11.83 -2.53
C TYR A 35 -13.02 12.18 -3.04
N GLY A 36 -14.03 12.11 -2.20
CA GLY A 36 -15.41 12.42 -2.61
C GLY A 36 -15.99 11.40 -3.59
N LEU A 37 -15.58 10.17 -3.48
CA LEU A 37 -16.04 9.08 -4.33
C LEU A 37 -17.07 8.22 -3.59
N LYS A 38 -17.89 7.51 -4.36
CA LYS A 38 -18.83 6.54 -3.81
C LYS A 38 -18.54 5.17 -4.39
N MET A 39 -18.52 4.17 -3.52
CA MET A 39 -18.31 2.79 -3.93
C MET A 39 -19.11 1.90 -2.99
N ASN A 40 -19.82 0.94 -3.54
CA ASN A 40 -20.66 0.05 -2.74
C ASN A 40 -20.29 -1.41 -3.03
N LYS A 41 -20.98 -2.30 -2.34
CA LYS A 41 -20.73 -3.75 -2.45
C LYS A 41 -20.92 -4.25 -3.89
N SER A 42 -21.91 -3.73 -4.59
CA SER A 42 -22.18 -4.10 -5.98
C SER A 42 -21.03 -3.69 -6.88
N ASP A 43 -20.46 -2.50 -6.65
CA ASP A 43 -19.31 -2.03 -7.43
C ASP A 43 -18.13 -2.98 -7.28
N ILE A 44 -17.80 -3.35 -6.05
CA ILE A 44 -16.69 -4.27 -5.79
C ILE A 44 -16.93 -5.61 -6.49
N SER A 45 -18.14 -6.14 -6.39
CA SER A 45 -18.50 -7.39 -7.05
C SER A 45 -18.30 -7.32 -8.56
N GLN A 46 -18.70 -6.23 -9.17
CA GLN A 46 -18.56 -6.04 -10.61
C GLN A 46 -17.10 -5.90 -11.04
N TYR A 47 -16.29 -5.22 -10.23
CA TYR A 47 -14.86 -5.08 -10.51
C TYR A 47 -14.14 -6.43 -10.40
N VAL A 48 -14.45 -7.19 -9.37
CA VAL A 48 -13.83 -8.50 -9.15
C VAL A 48 -14.24 -9.50 -10.24
N SER A 49 -15.48 -9.46 -10.70
CA SER A 49 -15.95 -10.35 -11.75
C SER A 49 -15.47 -9.94 -13.13
N GLY A 50 -15.01 -8.71 -13.29
CA GLY A 50 -14.60 -8.19 -14.58
C GLY A 50 -15.74 -7.65 -15.41
N LYS A 51 -16.95 -7.62 -14.88
CA LYS A 51 -18.12 -7.12 -15.57
C LYS A 51 -18.02 -5.62 -15.87
N VAL A 52 -17.43 -4.88 -14.95
CA VAL A 52 -17.18 -3.44 -15.07
C VAL A 52 -15.75 -3.17 -14.64
N GLU A 53 -15.08 -2.29 -15.37
CA GLU A 53 -13.76 -1.81 -14.94
C GLU A 53 -13.92 -0.52 -14.16
N PRO A 54 -13.19 -0.34 -13.05
CA PRO A 54 -13.24 0.92 -12.31
C PRO A 54 -12.67 2.05 -13.18
N ASN A 55 -13.25 3.24 -13.07
CA ASN A 55 -12.68 4.40 -13.74
C ASN A 55 -11.38 4.81 -13.05
N GLN A 56 -10.67 5.78 -13.65
CA GLN A 56 -9.35 6.18 -13.16
C GLN A 56 -9.36 6.59 -11.69
N ARG A 57 -10.33 7.39 -11.28
CA ARG A 57 -10.42 7.87 -9.90
C ARG A 57 -10.67 6.74 -8.92
N LYS A 58 -11.56 5.82 -9.27
CA LYS A 58 -11.86 4.66 -8.42
C LYS A 58 -10.71 3.68 -8.39
N LEU A 59 -9.99 3.55 -9.51
CA LEU A 59 -8.80 2.71 -9.57
C LEU A 59 -7.71 3.23 -8.63
N VAL A 60 -7.50 4.56 -8.61
CA VAL A 60 -6.56 5.18 -7.68
C VAL A 60 -6.96 4.90 -6.24
N ALA A 61 -8.24 5.04 -5.92
CA ALA A 61 -8.74 4.77 -4.56
C ALA A 61 -8.51 3.32 -4.15
N LEU A 62 -8.79 2.37 -5.04
CA LEU A 62 -8.56 0.96 -4.79
C LEU A 62 -7.08 0.66 -4.57
N SER A 63 -6.22 1.23 -5.41
CA SER A 63 -4.78 1.00 -5.30
C SER A 63 -4.23 1.55 -4.00
N GLU A 64 -4.67 2.73 -3.57
CA GLU A 64 -4.28 3.30 -2.29
C GLU A 64 -4.77 2.44 -1.12
N ALA A 65 -6.03 2.01 -1.17
CA ALA A 65 -6.62 1.19 -0.11
C ALA A 65 -5.93 -0.15 0.02
N LEU A 66 -5.55 -0.76 -1.09
CA LEU A 66 -4.91 -2.07 -1.12
C LEU A 66 -3.40 -1.99 -1.06
N ASN A 67 -2.85 -0.79 -1.05
CA ASN A 67 -1.42 -0.53 -0.97
C ASN A 67 -0.64 -1.21 -2.09
N VAL A 68 -1.13 -1.06 -3.29
CA VAL A 68 -0.48 -1.58 -4.50
C VAL A 68 -0.31 -0.45 -5.50
N SER A 69 0.57 -0.65 -6.48
CA SER A 69 0.74 0.29 -7.57
C SER A 69 -0.51 0.36 -8.43
N GLU A 70 -0.90 1.56 -8.81
CA GLU A 70 -2.01 1.76 -9.74
C GLU A 70 -1.73 1.06 -11.07
N THR A 71 -0.51 1.19 -11.58
CA THR A 71 -0.10 0.55 -12.82
C THR A 71 -0.20 -0.97 -12.73
N TRP A 72 0.24 -1.54 -11.61
CA TRP A 72 0.11 -2.97 -11.38
C TRP A 72 -1.36 -3.40 -11.34
N LEU A 73 -2.20 -2.63 -10.66
CA LEU A 73 -3.63 -2.94 -10.55
C LEU A 73 -4.33 -2.87 -11.90
N MET A 74 -3.86 -1.99 -12.78
CA MET A 74 -4.36 -1.91 -14.16
C MET A 74 -4.02 -3.14 -14.99
N GLY A 75 -3.06 -3.93 -14.56
CA GLY A 75 -2.71 -5.18 -15.22
C GLY A 75 -1.37 -5.20 -15.92
N TYR A 76 -0.57 -4.15 -15.77
CA TYR A 76 0.76 -4.10 -16.39
C TYR A 76 1.76 -4.94 -15.62
N GLU A 77 2.72 -5.48 -16.33
CA GLU A 77 3.85 -6.18 -15.71
C GLU A 77 4.84 -5.16 -15.18
N ILE A 78 4.81 -4.96 -13.89
CA ILE A 78 5.78 -4.13 -13.17
C ILE A 78 6.15 -4.88 -11.90
N ASN A 79 7.08 -4.33 -11.16
CA ASN A 79 7.42 -4.84 -9.85
C ASN A 79 6.20 -4.59 -8.95
N GLU A 80 5.32 -5.56 -8.90
CA GLU A 80 4.02 -5.42 -8.26
C GLU A 80 4.13 -5.07 -6.78
N LYS A 81 3.09 -4.47 -6.26
CA LYS A 81 2.95 -4.19 -4.84
C LYS A 81 3.90 -3.13 -4.30
N GLU A 82 4.58 -2.40 -5.19
CA GLU A 82 5.31 -1.23 -4.73
C GLU A 82 4.33 -0.14 -4.33
N SER A 83 4.62 0.51 -3.23
CA SER A 83 3.80 1.62 -2.76
C SER A 83 3.74 2.74 -3.77
N ILE A 84 2.54 3.25 -3.97
CA ILE A 84 2.28 4.32 -4.91
C ILE A 84 3.00 5.59 -4.48
N GLY A 85 3.69 6.20 -5.42
CA GLY A 85 4.27 7.52 -5.25
C GLY A 85 5.38 7.64 -4.23
N LYS A 86 5.90 6.53 -3.75
CA LYS A 86 6.94 6.53 -2.72
C LYS A 86 8.03 5.52 -3.02
N VAL A 87 8.30 5.36 -4.28
CA VAL A 87 9.14 4.27 -4.77
C VAL A 87 10.51 4.23 -4.11
N GLU A 88 11.24 5.34 -4.12
CA GLU A 88 12.59 5.36 -3.54
C GLU A 88 12.59 5.21 -2.03
N LYS A 89 11.74 5.98 -1.34
CA LYS A 89 11.63 5.87 0.11
C LYS A 89 11.10 4.50 0.52
N GLY A 90 10.14 3.97 -0.23
CA GLY A 90 9.60 2.65 0.02
C GLY A 90 10.62 1.55 -0.13
N LYS A 91 11.46 1.62 -1.16
CA LYS A 91 12.51 0.64 -1.37
C LYS A 91 13.55 0.67 -0.26
N SER A 92 13.98 1.87 0.15
CA SER A 92 14.94 2.02 1.24
C SER A 92 14.36 1.48 2.55
N LEU A 93 13.12 1.82 2.84
CA LEU A 93 12.46 1.34 4.04
C LEU A 93 12.26 -0.18 4.00
N ALA A 94 11.87 -0.72 2.85
CA ALA A 94 11.69 -2.16 2.68
C ALA A 94 12.99 -2.92 2.90
N LYS A 95 14.11 -2.40 2.42
CA LYS A 95 15.44 -2.99 2.66
C LYS A 95 15.78 -3.01 4.14
N LEU A 96 15.50 -1.92 4.85
CA LEU A 96 15.75 -1.83 6.28
C LEU A 96 14.88 -2.83 7.05
N ILE A 97 13.62 -2.93 6.70
CA ILE A 97 12.68 -3.83 7.36
C ILE A 97 13.04 -5.29 7.10
N ALA A 98 13.59 -5.59 5.93
CA ALA A 98 14.01 -6.95 5.58
C ALA A 98 15.18 -7.44 6.43
N ASN A 99 15.93 -6.54 7.03
CA ASN A 99 17.01 -6.87 7.95
C ASN A 99 16.41 -7.23 9.31
N GLU A 100 16.67 -8.44 9.80
CA GLU A 100 16.13 -8.92 11.08
C GLU A 100 16.47 -7.98 12.25
N ASN A 101 17.70 -7.49 12.28
CA ASN A 101 18.12 -6.60 13.36
C ASN A 101 17.35 -5.29 13.33
N MET A 102 17.08 -4.77 12.14
CA MET A 102 16.31 -3.52 12.00
C MET A 102 14.85 -3.72 12.35
N LEU A 103 14.27 -4.85 11.99
CA LEU A 103 12.89 -5.16 12.34
C LEU A 103 12.73 -5.24 13.85
N ASP A 104 13.64 -5.91 14.52
CA ASP A 104 13.65 -6.01 15.97
C ASP A 104 13.77 -4.62 16.60
N ALA A 105 14.66 -3.78 16.07
CA ALA A 105 14.82 -2.41 16.56
C ALA A 105 13.55 -1.59 16.39
N VAL A 106 12.85 -1.74 15.28
CA VAL A 106 11.59 -1.02 15.03
C VAL A 106 10.52 -1.46 16.04
N VAL A 107 10.43 -2.75 16.30
CA VAL A 107 9.47 -3.27 17.28
C VAL A 107 9.77 -2.71 18.68
N LYS A 108 11.03 -2.71 19.08
CA LYS A 108 11.44 -2.16 20.36
C LYS A 108 11.16 -0.67 20.44
N LEU A 109 11.43 0.05 19.36
CA LEU A 109 11.16 1.49 19.28
C LEU A 109 9.68 1.79 19.51
N SER A 110 8.79 0.97 18.95
CA SER A 110 7.33 1.16 19.09
C SER A 110 6.86 1.03 20.53
N LYS A 111 7.62 0.35 21.38
CA LYS A 111 7.29 0.15 22.79
C LYS A 111 7.90 1.19 23.72
N LEU A 112 8.73 2.06 23.21
CA LEU A 112 9.36 3.10 24.04
C LEU A 112 8.35 4.21 24.37
N GLN A 113 8.65 4.93 25.44
CA GLN A 113 7.86 6.11 25.80
C GLN A 113 8.20 7.27 24.87
N SER A 114 7.31 8.26 24.83
CA SER A 114 7.43 9.39 23.89
C SER A 114 8.78 10.09 23.96
N GLU A 115 9.29 10.30 25.17
CA GLU A 115 10.58 10.98 25.37
C GLU A 115 11.73 10.19 24.74
N ASP A 116 11.73 8.89 24.97
CA ASP A 116 12.76 8.02 24.42
C ASP A 116 12.68 7.91 22.91
N LYS A 117 11.46 7.85 22.37
CA LYS A 117 11.25 7.86 20.91
C LYS A 117 11.82 9.12 20.29
N GLU A 118 11.60 10.25 20.92
CA GLU A 118 12.11 11.53 20.44
C GLU A 118 13.64 11.55 20.41
N MET A 119 14.28 11.02 21.44
CA MET A 119 15.74 10.91 21.50
C MET A 119 16.27 10.06 20.34
N VAL A 120 15.62 8.92 20.06
CA VAL A 120 16.03 8.04 18.99
C VAL A 120 15.86 8.72 17.63
N VAL A 121 14.73 9.40 17.42
CA VAL A 121 14.47 10.12 16.17
C VAL A 121 15.53 11.22 15.97
N ASN A 122 15.87 11.95 17.01
CA ASN A 122 16.89 12.99 16.93
C ASN A 122 18.27 12.40 16.58
N LEU A 123 18.60 11.26 17.15
CA LEU A 123 19.84 10.56 16.84
C LEU A 123 19.88 10.12 15.37
N ILE A 124 18.79 9.55 14.89
CA ILE A 124 18.67 9.13 13.50
C ILE A 124 18.85 10.32 12.56
N ASN A 125 18.22 11.43 12.86
CA ASN A 125 18.34 12.65 12.07
C ASN A 125 19.77 13.17 12.04
N SER A 126 20.45 13.15 13.17
CA SER A 126 21.85 13.56 13.26
C SER A 126 22.76 12.69 12.40
N LEU A 127 22.56 11.39 12.46
CA LEU A 127 23.33 10.44 11.65
C LEU A 127 23.06 10.60 10.17
N TYR A 128 21.81 10.84 9.81
CA TYR A 128 21.42 11.07 8.43
C TYR A 128 22.07 12.32 7.84
N GLU A 129 22.13 13.38 8.62
CA GLU A 129 22.79 14.63 8.18
C GLU A 129 24.27 14.41 7.89
N LYS A 130 24.95 13.54 8.64
CA LYS A 130 26.34 13.19 8.38
C LYS A 130 26.53 12.51 7.04
N ILE A 131 25.62 11.63 6.69
CA ILE A 131 25.68 10.86 5.44
C ILE A 131 25.36 11.74 4.23
N LYS A 132 24.51 12.72 4.44
CA LYS A 132 24.00 13.60 3.38
C LYS A 132 25.06 14.49 2.74
N LYS A 133 26.20 14.66 3.36
CA LYS A 133 27.28 15.51 2.85
C LYS A 133 28.15 14.80 1.84
#